data_ba50aadc2d1d74723e8419eeb16dc649
#
_entry.id   ba50aadc2d1d74723e8419eeb16dc649
#
_cell.length_a   1.000
_cell.length_b   1.000
_cell.length_c   1.000
_cell.angle_alpha   90.00
_cell.angle_beta   90.00
_cell.angle_gamma   90.00
#
_symmetry.space_group_name_H-M   'P 1'
#
loop_
_entity.id
_entity.type
_entity.pdbx_description
1 polymer ?
#
loop_
_entity_poly.entity_id
_entity_poly.type
_entity_poly.pdbx_seq_one_letter_code
_entity_poly.pdbx_strand_id
1 'polypeptide(L)'
;EDVCSQFKDYTITYNEAKSIINAGFNLVPKACLDLAGQHGINLRISNYYNPNKQTITITKTSTMNQIKAVVTRKNADYLQIHSSGNLMPFQFLTKVMAVCGDFKTPIHLISSSSVNISMAVELSSETFHQMENQLSQFASVSVEKDISVIHIIGQFDQEKENVEVKVIDLLKDIPILM
;
A
#
# COMPACT_ATOMS: atom_id res chain seq x y z
N GLU A 1 -9.49 -4.06 12.54
CA GLU A 1 -8.37 -4.66 13.30
C GLU A 1 -8.20 -6.14 12.91
N ASP A 2 -7.76 -6.40 11.70
CA ASP A 2 -7.46 -7.77 11.28
C ASP A 2 -6.08 -7.77 10.62
N VAL A 3 -5.05 -7.72 11.47
CA VAL A 3 -3.70 -8.04 11.05
C VAL A 3 -3.42 -9.46 11.47
N CYS A 4 -3.17 -10.32 10.49
CA CYS A 4 -2.84 -11.72 10.71
C CYS A 4 -1.61 -11.85 11.62
N SER A 5 -1.81 -12.26 12.85
CA SER A 5 -0.81 -12.31 13.92
C SER A 5 -0.20 -13.70 14.05
N GLN A 6 0.70 -14.06 13.14
CA GLN A 6 1.64 -15.16 13.40
C GLN A 6 3.06 -14.70 13.14
N PHE A 7 3.56 -13.85 14.04
CA PHE A 7 4.97 -13.50 14.06
C PHE A 7 5.71 -14.45 15.02
N LYS A 8 6.64 -15.24 14.51
CA LYS A 8 7.79 -15.70 15.28
C LYS A 8 8.82 -14.57 15.26
N ASP A 9 9.87 -14.60 16.10
CA ASP A 9 10.91 -13.57 16.13
C ASP A 9 11.38 -13.17 14.74
N TYR A 10 10.98 -11.97 14.28
CA TYR A 10 11.32 -11.47 12.96
C TYR A 10 12.29 -10.30 13.05
N THR A 11 13.27 -10.35 12.19
CA THR A 11 14.13 -9.19 11.92
C THR A 11 13.72 -8.57 10.61
N ILE A 12 13.35 -7.28 10.64
CA ILE A 12 12.98 -6.47 9.49
C ILE A 12 13.92 -5.28 9.36
N THR A 13 14.05 -4.76 8.16
CA THR A 13 14.79 -3.52 7.91
C THR A 13 13.95 -2.29 8.21
N TYR A 14 14.61 -1.12 8.34
CA TYR A 14 13.89 0.16 8.46
C TYR A 14 12.96 0.43 7.27
N ASN A 15 13.39 0.04 6.04
CA ASN A 15 12.57 0.22 4.84
C ASN A 15 11.33 -0.67 4.86
N GLU A 16 11.47 -1.93 5.26
CA GLU A 16 10.33 -2.84 5.45
C GLU A 16 9.38 -2.32 6.53
N ALA A 17 9.91 -1.84 7.66
CA ALA A 17 9.09 -1.21 8.70
C ALA A 17 8.34 0.04 8.20
N LYS A 18 8.98 0.90 7.40
CA LYS A 18 8.33 2.05 6.75
C LYS A 18 7.22 1.60 5.79
N SER A 19 7.45 0.56 5.02
CA SER A 19 6.44 -0.01 4.12
C SER A 19 5.24 -0.54 4.88
N ILE A 20 5.45 -1.22 6.02
CA ILE A 20 4.38 -1.71 6.90
C ILE A 20 3.56 -0.54 7.47
N ILE A 21 4.23 0.53 7.93
CA ILE A 21 3.55 1.73 8.45
C ILE A 21 2.75 2.43 7.34
N ASN A 22 3.33 2.58 6.15
CA ASN A 22 2.65 3.19 5.01
C ASN A 22 1.45 2.36 4.51
N ALA A 23 1.52 1.03 4.64
CA ALA A 23 0.39 0.14 4.39
C ALA A 23 -0.74 0.27 5.43
N GLY A 24 -0.52 1.06 6.50
CA GLY A 24 -1.54 1.38 7.51
C GLY A 24 -1.39 0.66 8.84
N PHE A 25 -0.36 -0.15 9.03
CA PHE A 25 -0.13 -0.83 10.30
C PHE A 25 0.89 -0.09 11.16
N ASN A 26 0.43 0.43 12.30
CA ASN A 26 1.25 1.20 13.23
C ASN A 26 2.16 0.30 14.09
N LEU A 27 3.33 -0.06 13.56
CA LEU A 27 4.35 -0.78 14.32
C LEU A 27 4.95 0.09 15.44
N VAL A 28 5.39 1.28 15.07
CA VAL A 28 5.97 2.32 15.94
C VAL A 28 5.65 3.69 15.35
N PRO A 29 5.66 4.77 16.13
CA PRO A 29 5.54 6.11 15.60
C PRO A 29 6.61 6.38 14.53
N LYS A 30 6.21 6.92 13.38
CA LYS A 30 7.10 7.18 12.23
C LYS A 30 8.33 8.01 12.64
N ALA A 31 8.13 9.02 13.50
CA ALA A 31 9.24 9.84 13.99
C ALA A 31 10.29 9.04 14.77
N CYS A 32 9.86 8.05 15.58
CA CYS A 32 10.78 7.16 16.29
C CYS A 32 11.56 6.28 15.33
N LEU A 33 10.90 5.76 14.28
CA LEU A 33 11.55 4.95 13.27
C LEU A 33 12.59 5.74 12.47
N ASP A 34 12.25 6.99 12.07
CA ASP A 34 13.14 7.85 11.32
C ASP A 34 14.36 8.25 12.16
N LEU A 35 14.16 8.62 13.42
CA LEU A 35 15.26 8.98 14.32
C LEU A 35 16.18 7.79 14.60
N ALA A 36 15.62 6.63 14.90
CA ALA A 36 16.42 5.42 15.12
C ALA A 36 17.21 5.03 13.87
N GLY A 37 16.61 5.16 12.68
CA GLY A 37 17.28 4.90 11.40
C GLY A 37 18.44 5.85 11.12
N GLN A 38 18.29 7.14 11.41
CA GLN A 38 19.36 8.14 11.28
C GLN A 38 20.57 7.82 12.16
N HIS A 39 20.34 7.33 13.37
CA HIS A 39 21.40 7.02 14.33
C HIS A 39 21.82 5.54 14.32
N GLY A 40 21.24 4.70 13.47
CA GLY A 40 21.58 3.26 13.38
C GLY A 40 21.22 2.46 14.64
N ILE A 41 20.21 2.91 15.39
CA ILE A 41 19.79 2.30 16.65
C ILE A 41 18.78 1.18 16.34
N ASN A 42 19.11 -0.06 16.69
CA ASN A 42 18.18 -1.17 16.55
C ASN A 42 16.97 -0.98 17.48
N LEU A 43 15.76 -1.16 16.93
CA LEU A 43 14.53 -1.12 17.71
C LEU A 43 14.04 -2.54 17.95
N ARG A 44 13.61 -2.82 19.17
CA ARG A 44 12.97 -4.09 19.54
C ARG A 44 11.56 -3.83 20.01
N ILE A 45 10.61 -4.46 19.37
CA ILE A 45 9.19 -4.38 19.69
C ILE A 45 8.77 -5.72 20.29
N SER A 46 8.26 -5.70 21.50
CA SER A 46 7.78 -6.90 22.20
C SER A 46 6.44 -6.64 22.88
N ASN A 47 5.70 -7.71 23.16
CA ASN A 47 4.47 -7.61 23.92
C ASN A 47 4.82 -7.33 25.39
N TYR A 48 4.21 -6.31 25.99
CA TYR A 48 4.43 -5.93 27.39
C TYR A 48 4.12 -7.06 28.38
N TYR A 49 3.04 -7.81 28.16
CA TYR A 49 2.62 -8.90 29.03
C TYR A 49 3.38 -10.21 28.84
N ASN A 50 3.98 -10.40 27.64
CA ASN A 50 4.74 -11.59 27.26
C ASN A 50 5.96 -11.24 26.42
N PRO A 51 6.99 -10.60 27.01
CA PRO A 51 8.11 -10.05 26.25
C PRO A 51 8.97 -11.10 25.53
N ASN A 52 8.83 -12.37 25.90
CA ASN A 52 9.59 -13.48 25.31
C ASN A 52 8.81 -14.25 24.23
N LYS A 53 7.55 -13.92 23.97
CA LYS A 53 6.70 -14.77 23.12
C LYS A 53 6.72 -14.38 21.64
N GLN A 54 6.91 -13.10 21.32
CA GLN A 54 6.99 -12.60 19.94
C GLN A 54 7.74 -11.27 19.95
N THR A 55 8.78 -11.17 19.16
CA THR A 55 9.62 -9.95 19.09
C THR A 55 9.85 -9.59 17.65
N ILE A 56 9.67 -8.32 17.31
CA ILE A 56 10.09 -7.75 16.03
C ILE A 56 11.32 -6.91 16.30
N THR A 57 12.41 -7.19 15.61
CA THR A 57 13.63 -6.39 15.66
C THR A 57 13.80 -5.62 14.36
N ILE A 58 13.91 -4.29 14.44
CA ILE A 58 14.15 -3.42 13.30
C ILE A 58 15.62 -3.05 13.26
N THR A 59 16.30 -3.35 12.16
CA THR A 59 17.74 -3.18 11.99
C THR A 59 18.06 -2.51 10.65
N LYS A 60 19.33 -2.17 10.45
CA LYS A 60 19.81 -1.60 9.18
C LYS A 60 19.81 -2.63 8.05
N THR A 61 20.11 -3.89 8.35
CA THR A 61 20.23 -4.98 7.38
C THR A 61 19.45 -6.19 7.83
N SER A 62 18.78 -6.87 6.89
CA SER A 62 18.13 -8.16 7.12
C SER A 62 18.77 -9.20 6.20
N THR A 63 18.96 -10.41 6.70
CA THR A 63 19.68 -11.49 6.00
C THR A 63 18.78 -12.51 5.33
N MET A 64 17.47 -12.35 5.35
CA MET A 64 16.55 -13.36 4.83
C MET A 64 15.70 -12.86 3.66
N ASN A 65 15.79 -13.57 2.53
CA ASN A 65 14.92 -13.42 1.36
C ASN A 65 13.60 -14.15 1.61
N GLN A 66 12.65 -13.50 2.26
CA GLN A 66 11.31 -14.07 2.49
C GLN A 66 10.27 -12.97 2.71
N ILE A 67 8.99 -13.35 2.59
CA ILE A 67 7.89 -12.48 3.00
C ILE A 67 7.99 -12.22 4.49
N LYS A 68 8.05 -10.95 4.87
CA LYS A 68 8.16 -10.49 6.25
C LYS A 68 6.83 -10.10 6.86
N ALA A 69 5.97 -9.51 6.06
CA ALA A 69 4.64 -9.11 6.48
C ALA A 69 3.66 -9.13 5.32
N VAL A 70 2.41 -9.39 5.64
CA VAL A 70 1.25 -9.17 4.78
C VAL A 70 0.33 -8.22 5.52
N VAL A 71 0.08 -7.05 4.94
CA VAL A 71 -0.81 -6.03 5.50
C VAL A 71 -2.00 -5.88 4.58
N THR A 72 -3.21 -6.05 5.11
CA THR A 72 -4.45 -5.88 4.37
C THR A 72 -5.16 -4.62 4.83
N ARG A 73 -5.50 -3.74 3.91
CA ARG A 73 -6.37 -2.60 4.10
C ARG A 73 -7.73 -2.92 3.49
N LYS A 74 -8.76 -2.98 4.32
CA LYS A 74 -10.15 -3.21 3.91
C LYS A 74 -10.87 -1.88 3.67
N ASN A 75 -12.04 -1.94 3.03
CA ASN A 75 -12.94 -0.82 2.78
C ASN A 75 -12.29 0.31 1.97
N ALA A 76 -11.42 -0.04 1.03
CA ALA A 76 -10.94 0.90 0.03
C ALA A 76 -11.89 0.91 -1.17
N ASP A 77 -11.88 1.99 -1.93
CA ASP A 77 -12.63 2.13 -3.17
C ASP A 77 -11.64 2.00 -4.35
N TYR A 78 -12.00 1.23 -5.36
CA TYR A 78 -11.25 1.11 -6.59
C TYR A 78 -11.80 2.06 -7.62
N LEU A 79 -11.01 3.05 -7.97
CA LEU A 79 -11.36 4.10 -8.91
C LEU A 79 -10.66 3.88 -10.24
N GLN A 80 -11.42 3.79 -11.32
CA GLN A 80 -10.91 3.76 -12.68
C GLN A 80 -11.26 5.04 -13.40
N ILE A 81 -10.27 5.70 -13.99
CA ILE A 81 -10.41 6.96 -14.70
C ILE A 81 -9.87 6.75 -16.12
N HIS A 82 -10.74 6.87 -17.09
CA HIS A 82 -10.42 6.70 -18.50
C HIS A 82 -10.46 8.03 -19.24
N SER A 83 -9.37 8.38 -19.92
CA SER A 83 -9.25 9.64 -20.67
C SER A 83 -10.26 9.70 -21.81
N SER A 84 -10.90 10.85 -22.00
CA SER A 84 -11.76 11.12 -23.16
C SER A 84 -10.97 11.32 -24.48
N GLY A 85 -9.63 11.18 -24.46
CA GLY A 85 -8.80 11.28 -25.64
C GLY A 85 -8.38 12.69 -26.05
N ASN A 86 -8.85 13.72 -25.35
CA ASN A 86 -8.57 15.13 -25.68
C ASN A 86 -7.28 15.67 -25.03
N LEU A 87 -6.60 14.86 -24.24
CA LEU A 87 -5.39 15.25 -23.49
C LEU A 87 -4.22 14.35 -23.84
N MET A 88 -3.03 14.93 -23.86
CA MET A 88 -1.79 14.15 -23.91
C MET A 88 -1.64 13.33 -22.62
N PRO A 89 -1.02 12.14 -22.64
CA PRO A 89 -0.94 11.25 -21.46
C PRO A 89 -0.43 11.94 -20.18
N PHE A 90 0.62 12.75 -20.28
CA PHE A 90 1.18 13.45 -19.12
C PHE A 90 0.23 14.54 -18.59
N GLN A 91 -0.51 15.22 -19.47
CA GLN A 91 -1.50 16.24 -19.07
C GLN A 91 -2.69 15.57 -18.38
N PHE A 92 -3.11 14.42 -18.86
CA PHE A 92 -4.16 13.62 -18.24
C PHE A 92 -3.78 13.22 -16.81
N LEU A 93 -2.60 12.61 -16.64
CA LEU A 93 -2.10 12.24 -15.32
C LEU A 93 -2.00 13.46 -14.38
N THR A 94 -1.44 14.56 -14.86
CA THR A 94 -1.30 15.79 -14.06
C THR A 94 -2.64 16.34 -13.61
N LYS A 95 -3.66 16.38 -14.49
CA LYS A 95 -5.00 16.86 -14.14
C LYS A 95 -5.69 15.96 -13.12
N VAL A 96 -5.60 14.63 -13.30
CA VAL A 96 -6.16 13.69 -12.33
C VAL A 96 -5.51 13.85 -10.96
N MET A 97 -4.18 13.96 -10.93
CA MET A 97 -3.46 14.15 -9.65
C MET A 97 -3.77 15.50 -9.00
N ALA A 98 -3.99 16.56 -9.78
CA ALA A 98 -4.41 17.86 -9.25
C ALA A 98 -5.78 17.75 -8.57
N VAL A 99 -6.75 17.12 -9.21
CA VAL A 99 -8.07 16.89 -8.60
C VAL A 99 -7.95 16.06 -7.32
N CYS A 100 -7.17 14.97 -7.33
CA CYS A 100 -6.93 14.18 -6.11
C CYS A 100 -6.29 15.02 -4.99
N GLY A 101 -5.39 15.94 -5.34
CA GLY A 101 -4.75 16.86 -4.42
C GLY A 101 -5.72 17.86 -3.79
N ASP A 102 -6.61 18.45 -4.60
CA ASP A 102 -7.62 19.42 -4.15
C ASP A 102 -8.56 18.79 -3.10
N PHE A 103 -8.93 17.53 -3.30
CA PHE A 103 -9.76 16.77 -2.35
C PHE A 103 -8.95 16.06 -1.25
N LYS A 104 -7.61 16.20 -1.23
CA LYS A 104 -6.72 15.54 -0.27
C LYS A 104 -6.97 14.03 -0.17
N THR A 105 -7.24 13.40 -1.32
CA THR A 105 -7.61 11.99 -1.43
C THR A 105 -6.46 11.09 -0.98
N PRO A 106 -6.64 10.23 0.02
CA PRO A 106 -5.65 9.20 0.38
C PRO A 106 -5.56 8.16 -0.73
N ILE A 107 -4.42 8.09 -1.40
CA ILE A 107 -4.15 7.10 -2.46
C ILE A 107 -3.26 6.01 -1.88
N HIS A 108 -3.73 4.76 -1.91
CA HIS A 108 -3.01 3.60 -1.37
C HIS A 108 -2.24 2.84 -2.43
N LEU A 109 -2.79 2.80 -3.63
CA LEU A 109 -2.19 2.15 -4.79
C LEU A 109 -2.59 2.92 -6.03
N ILE A 110 -1.70 3.02 -7.01
CA ILE A 110 -1.95 3.65 -8.29
C ILE A 110 -1.27 2.86 -9.40
N SER A 111 -2.00 2.65 -10.46
CA SER A 111 -1.48 2.16 -11.74
C SER A 111 -1.91 3.09 -12.85
N SER A 112 -1.04 3.41 -13.77
CA SER A 112 -1.34 4.34 -14.85
C SER A 112 -0.84 3.84 -16.20
N SER A 113 -1.62 4.10 -17.22
CA SER A 113 -1.24 3.95 -18.62
C SER A 113 -1.43 5.28 -19.36
N SER A 114 -1.25 5.28 -20.67
CA SER A 114 -1.47 6.48 -21.50
C SER A 114 -2.90 7.01 -21.47
N VAL A 115 -3.87 6.15 -21.21
CA VAL A 115 -5.31 6.48 -21.30
C VAL A 115 -6.10 6.10 -20.05
N ASN A 116 -5.54 5.30 -19.16
CA ASN A 116 -6.20 4.83 -17.94
C ASN A 116 -5.38 5.13 -16.71
N ILE A 117 -6.06 5.52 -15.64
CA ILE A 117 -5.50 5.58 -14.29
C ILE A 117 -6.43 4.77 -13.40
N SER A 118 -5.85 3.83 -12.68
CA SER A 118 -6.54 3.01 -11.68
C SER A 118 -5.95 3.30 -10.32
N MET A 119 -6.79 3.51 -9.31
CA MET A 119 -6.36 3.87 -7.97
C MET A 119 -7.17 3.13 -6.91
N ALA A 120 -6.51 2.67 -5.86
CA ALA A 120 -7.17 2.31 -4.62
C ALA A 120 -7.11 3.52 -3.68
N VAL A 121 -8.28 4.02 -3.28
CA VAL A 121 -8.46 5.26 -2.52
C VAL A 121 -9.39 5.04 -1.34
N GLU A 122 -9.44 6.00 -0.44
CA GLU A 122 -10.40 6.03 0.67
C GLU A 122 -11.17 7.34 0.59
N LEU A 123 -12.46 7.26 0.22
CA LEU A 123 -13.30 8.42 -0.05
C LEU A 123 -14.65 8.32 0.65
N SER A 124 -15.12 9.45 1.19
CA SER A 124 -16.54 9.56 1.53
C SER A 124 -17.38 9.68 0.27
N SER A 125 -18.64 9.24 0.34
CA SER A 125 -19.56 9.33 -0.81
C SER A 125 -19.72 10.77 -1.30
N GLU A 126 -19.73 11.74 -0.40
CA GLU A 126 -19.83 13.16 -0.73
C GLU A 126 -18.60 13.66 -1.49
N THR A 127 -17.41 13.36 -0.99
CA THR A 127 -16.14 13.71 -1.64
C THR A 127 -16.02 13.05 -3.01
N PHE A 128 -16.47 11.79 -3.13
CA PHE A 128 -16.47 11.08 -4.40
C PHE A 128 -17.32 11.79 -5.44
N HIS A 129 -18.57 12.17 -5.14
CA HIS A 129 -19.45 12.87 -6.09
C HIS A 129 -18.88 14.21 -6.54
N GLN A 130 -18.24 14.97 -5.63
CA GLN A 130 -17.61 16.23 -5.99
C GLN A 130 -16.41 16.01 -6.91
N MET A 131 -15.58 15.02 -6.62
CA MET A 131 -14.42 14.65 -7.43
C MET A 131 -14.83 14.10 -8.80
N GLU A 132 -15.84 13.25 -8.85
CA GLU A 132 -16.41 12.70 -10.07
C GLU A 132 -16.90 13.80 -11.02
N ASN A 133 -17.59 14.83 -10.50
CA ASN A 133 -18.05 15.97 -11.30
C ASN A 133 -16.89 16.73 -11.94
N GLN A 134 -15.77 16.88 -11.26
CA GLN A 134 -14.58 17.53 -11.83
C GLN A 134 -13.88 16.66 -12.86
N LEU A 135 -13.72 15.37 -12.57
CA LEU A 135 -13.06 14.42 -13.46
C LEU A 135 -13.87 14.20 -14.75
N SER A 136 -15.19 14.20 -14.66
CA SER A 136 -16.11 13.97 -15.80
C SER A 136 -16.01 15.05 -16.89
N GLN A 137 -15.35 16.17 -16.62
CA GLN A 137 -15.10 17.20 -17.63
C GLN A 137 -14.08 16.73 -18.70
N PHE A 138 -13.23 15.76 -18.39
CA PHE A 138 -12.16 15.31 -19.29
C PHE A 138 -11.89 13.80 -19.27
N ALA A 139 -12.66 13.05 -18.49
CA ALA A 139 -12.50 11.61 -18.31
C ALA A 139 -13.84 10.94 -18.00
N SER A 140 -13.96 9.64 -18.23
CA SER A 140 -14.99 8.82 -17.63
C SER A 140 -14.46 8.16 -16.35
N VAL A 141 -15.34 8.08 -15.34
CA VAL A 141 -14.99 7.57 -14.01
C VAL A 141 -15.90 6.41 -13.67
N SER A 142 -15.32 5.32 -13.17
CA SER A 142 -16.06 4.22 -12.56
C SER A 142 -15.46 3.89 -11.19
N VAL A 143 -16.31 3.46 -10.28
CA VAL A 143 -15.90 3.09 -8.91
C VAL A 143 -16.44 1.72 -8.55
N GLU A 144 -15.59 0.89 -7.97
CA GLU A 144 -15.97 -0.35 -7.30
C GLU A 144 -15.63 -0.18 -5.81
N LYS A 145 -16.65 -0.40 -4.97
CA LYS A 145 -16.55 -0.17 -3.52
C LYS A 145 -16.15 -1.43 -2.77
N ASP A 146 -15.71 -1.25 -1.53
CA ASP A 146 -15.43 -2.32 -0.58
C ASP A 146 -14.36 -3.31 -1.06
N ILE A 147 -13.34 -2.80 -1.75
CA ILE A 147 -12.17 -3.61 -2.11
C ILE A 147 -11.19 -3.72 -0.95
N SER A 148 -10.32 -4.74 -1.05
CA SER A 148 -9.20 -4.92 -0.13
C SER A 148 -7.88 -4.72 -0.85
N VAL A 149 -6.99 -3.90 -0.29
CA VAL A 149 -5.61 -3.74 -0.76
C VAL A 149 -4.70 -4.61 0.08
N ILE A 150 -3.97 -5.52 -0.57
CA ILE A 150 -3.02 -6.43 0.10
C ILE A 150 -1.60 -5.96 -0.21
N HIS A 151 -0.85 -5.64 0.82
CA HIS A 151 0.56 -5.29 0.74
C HIS A 151 1.40 -6.47 1.20
N ILE A 152 2.24 -7.00 0.32
CA ILE A 152 3.20 -8.07 0.64
C ILE A 152 4.57 -7.42 0.77
N ILE A 153 5.15 -7.53 1.95
CA ILE A 153 6.36 -6.81 2.33
C ILE A 153 7.46 -7.81 2.65
N GLY A 154 8.62 -7.61 2.04
CA GLY A 154 9.81 -8.43 2.23
C GLY A 154 10.89 -8.06 1.22
N GLN A 155 12.05 -8.70 1.35
CA GLN A 155 13.11 -8.66 0.34
C GLN A 155 13.07 -9.96 -0.47
N PHE A 156 12.96 -9.82 -1.79
CA PHE A 156 12.90 -10.95 -2.70
C PHE A 156 14.10 -10.92 -3.65
N ASP A 157 14.81 -12.03 -3.74
CA ASP A 157 15.83 -12.25 -4.74
C ASP A 157 15.12 -12.74 -6.02
N GLN A 158 15.02 -11.86 -7.01
CA GLN A 158 14.33 -12.15 -8.28
C GLN A 158 14.93 -13.36 -9.01
N GLU A 159 16.20 -13.72 -8.73
CA GLU A 159 16.85 -14.86 -9.39
C GLU A 159 16.50 -16.21 -8.73
N LYS A 160 16.07 -16.20 -7.46
CA LYS A 160 15.91 -17.43 -6.68
C LYS A 160 14.47 -17.86 -6.42
N GLU A 161 13.56 -16.93 -6.33
CA GLU A 161 12.14 -17.25 -6.04
C GLU A 161 11.20 -16.29 -6.77
N ASN A 162 10.36 -16.83 -7.65
CA ASN A 162 9.24 -16.10 -8.24
C ASN A 162 8.10 -15.99 -7.21
N VAL A 163 8.29 -15.16 -6.19
CA VAL A 163 7.29 -14.92 -5.14
C VAL A 163 6.01 -14.36 -5.74
N GLU A 164 6.13 -13.53 -6.77
CA GLU A 164 5.00 -12.95 -7.52
C GLU A 164 4.11 -14.05 -8.11
N VAL A 165 4.71 -15.05 -8.75
CA VAL A 165 3.97 -16.19 -9.33
C VAL A 165 3.28 -17.00 -8.24
N LYS A 166 3.97 -17.27 -7.12
CA LYS A 166 3.38 -18.00 -5.99
C LYS A 166 2.18 -17.26 -5.39
N VAL A 167 2.27 -15.93 -5.29
CA VAL A 167 1.18 -15.09 -4.79
C VAL A 167 -0.01 -15.10 -5.75
N ILE A 168 0.24 -14.96 -7.05
CA ILE A 168 -0.81 -15.01 -8.09
C ILE A 168 -1.48 -16.39 -8.07
N ASP A 169 -0.73 -17.47 -7.96
CA ASP A 169 -1.28 -18.84 -7.87
C ASP A 169 -2.17 -19.05 -6.63
N LEU A 170 -1.81 -18.43 -5.51
CA LEU A 170 -2.62 -18.48 -4.29
C LEU A 170 -3.91 -17.65 -4.40
N LEU A 171 -3.91 -16.62 -5.21
CA LEU A 171 -5.04 -15.71 -5.40
C LEU A 171 -5.87 -16.03 -6.65
N LYS A 172 -5.56 -17.10 -7.38
CA LYS A 172 -6.20 -17.44 -8.67
C LYS A 172 -7.73 -17.52 -8.63
N ASP A 173 -8.32 -17.87 -7.48
CA ASP A 173 -9.77 -17.99 -7.28
C ASP A 173 -10.41 -16.69 -6.76
N ILE A 174 -9.61 -15.61 -6.60
CA ILE A 174 -10.03 -14.31 -6.12
C ILE A 174 -9.88 -13.30 -7.26
N PRO A 175 -10.90 -12.48 -7.57
CA PRO A 175 -10.77 -11.44 -8.59
C PRO A 175 -9.72 -10.41 -8.17
N ILE A 176 -8.70 -10.24 -9.01
CA ILE A 176 -7.64 -9.23 -8.84
C ILE A 176 -7.95 -8.08 -9.79
N LEU A 177 -8.06 -6.87 -9.27
CA LEU A 177 -8.42 -5.66 -10.03
C LEU A 177 -7.18 -4.89 -10.53
N MET A 178 -6.07 -5.01 -9.83
CA MET A 178 -4.83 -4.29 -10.11
C MET A 178 -3.61 -5.14 -9.83
#